data_9be53f8251881639bcdb3cb9a011d629
#
_entry.id   9be53f8251881639bcdb3cb9a011d629
#
_cell.length_a   1.000
_cell.length_b   1.000
_cell.length_c   1.000
_cell.angle_alpha   90.00
_cell.angle_beta   90.00
_cell.angle_gamma   90.00
#
_symmetry.space_group_name_H-M   'P 1'
#
loop_
_entity.id
_entity.type
_entity.pdbx_description
1 polymer ?
#
loop_
_entity_poly.entity_id
_entity_poly.type
_entity_poly.pdbx_seq_one_letter_code
_entity_poly.pdbx_strand_id
1 'polypeptide(L)'
;MIKVIGVRFRNAGKIYYFDPVNLEVKAGDHVIVETARGIEYGYVVLGAREVEDEKVVQPLKSVIRMATKADDEVEKKNHEKEKEAFKICKEKIKKHGLLMKLIDAEYTFDNNKVLFYFTADGRIDFRELVKDLASVFKTRIELRQVGVRDETKIVGGVGICGRTLCCHSYLSEFIPVSIKMAKEQNLSLNPTKISGVCGRLMCCLKNEEETYEELNSKLPNVGDFVTTDDNLKGEVHSVSVLRQLVKVVVTIKDEKEIREYKVEQLRFKPRRRREKPQVTDEELKALEALERKEGKSKLDDN
;
A
#
# COMPACT_ATOMS: atom_id res chain seq x y z
N MET A 1 -27.13 1.29 11.04
CA MET A 1 -26.02 0.31 11.21
C MET A 1 -26.40 -0.97 10.51
N ILE A 2 -25.51 -1.51 9.70
CA ILE A 2 -25.73 -2.75 8.93
C ILE A 2 -24.74 -3.80 9.43
N LYS A 3 -25.22 -5.04 9.61
CA LYS A 3 -24.36 -6.18 9.96
C LYS A 3 -23.59 -6.63 8.73
N VAL A 4 -22.26 -6.65 8.83
CA VAL A 4 -21.38 -7.01 7.72
C VAL A 4 -20.26 -7.93 8.19
N ILE A 5 -19.66 -8.65 7.22
CA ILE A 5 -18.36 -9.32 7.37
C ILE A 5 -17.35 -8.68 6.41
N GLY A 6 -16.07 -8.71 6.77
CA GLY A 6 -14.99 -8.24 5.90
C GLY A 6 -14.28 -9.39 5.20
N VAL A 7 -14.37 -9.44 3.89
CA VAL A 7 -13.79 -10.50 3.04
C VAL A 7 -12.64 -9.94 2.21
N ARG A 8 -11.60 -10.72 2.03
CA ARG A 8 -10.42 -10.42 1.22
C ARG A 8 -10.18 -11.56 0.22
N PHE A 9 -9.80 -11.21 -1.00
CA PHE A 9 -9.55 -12.18 -2.09
C PHE A 9 -8.06 -12.42 -2.35
N ARG A 10 -7.18 -11.51 -1.90
CA ARG A 10 -5.72 -11.60 -2.06
C ARG A 10 -4.99 -11.16 -0.80
N ASN A 11 -3.76 -11.64 -0.61
CA ASN A 11 -2.89 -11.12 0.45
C ASN A 11 -2.72 -9.60 0.31
N ALA A 12 -2.84 -8.87 1.41
CA ALA A 12 -2.83 -7.40 1.44
C ALA A 12 -3.81 -6.71 0.47
N GLY A 13 -4.82 -7.43 -0.05
CA GLY A 13 -5.89 -6.88 -0.87
C GLY A 13 -6.85 -6.01 -0.04
N LYS A 14 -7.69 -5.24 -0.74
CA LYS A 14 -8.76 -4.46 -0.12
C LYS A 14 -9.73 -5.40 0.60
N ILE A 15 -10.28 -4.93 1.72
CA ILE A 15 -11.35 -5.63 2.45
C ILE A 15 -12.68 -5.14 1.90
N TYR A 16 -13.52 -6.07 1.46
CA TYR A 16 -14.86 -5.81 0.96
C TYR A 16 -15.88 -6.24 1.99
N TYR A 17 -16.92 -5.46 2.16
CA TYR A 17 -18.01 -5.79 3.07
C TYR A 17 -19.10 -6.56 2.34
N PHE A 18 -19.58 -7.63 2.99
CA PHE A 18 -20.68 -8.47 2.54
C PHE A 18 -21.69 -8.69 3.67
N ASP A 19 -22.96 -8.89 3.29
CA ASP A 19 -23.99 -9.26 4.22
C ASP A 19 -23.86 -10.75 4.56
N PRO A 20 -23.62 -11.12 5.84
CA PRO A 20 -23.54 -12.51 6.26
C PRO A 20 -24.88 -13.24 6.20
N VAL A 21 -26.00 -12.54 5.94
CA VAL A 21 -27.35 -13.06 6.01
C VAL A 21 -27.58 -13.70 7.40
N ASN A 22 -27.84 -15.00 7.48
CA ASN A 22 -28.03 -15.77 8.70
C ASN A 22 -26.85 -16.70 9.02
N LEU A 23 -25.71 -16.52 8.34
CA LEU A 23 -24.54 -17.38 8.54
C LEU A 23 -23.72 -16.92 9.76
N GLU A 24 -23.30 -17.88 10.56
CA GLU A 24 -22.33 -17.66 11.64
C GLU A 24 -20.92 -17.71 11.06
N VAL A 25 -20.39 -16.56 10.62
CA VAL A 25 -19.09 -16.44 9.96
C VAL A 25 -18.09 -15.83 10.95
N LYS A 26 -16.93 -16.46 11.11
CA LYS A 26 -15.84 -16.00 11.97
C LYS A 26 -14.63 -15.57 11.12
N ALA A 27 -13.78 -14.74 11.71
CA ALA A 27 -12.48 -14.44 11.10
C ALA A 27 -11.66 -15.74 10.97
N GLY A 28 -11.10 -15.97 9.79
CA GLY A 28 -10.40 -17.20 9.43
C GLY A 28 -11.20 -18.17 8.58
N ASP A 29 -12.53 -17.99 8.48
CA ASP A 29 -13.37 -18.80 7.62
C ASP A 29 -13.21 -18.42 6.14
N HIS A 30 -13.62 -19.31 5.26
CA HIS A 30 -13.72 -19.05 3.83
C HIS A 30 -15.19 -19.03 3.38
N VAL A 31 -15.49 -18.14 2.46
CA VAL A 31 -16.85 -17.93 1.97
C VAL A 31 -16.87 -17.83 0.45
N ILE A 32 -17.98 -18.25 -0.13
CA ILE A 32 -18.28 -18.05 -1.55
C ILE A 32 -19.19 -16.84 -1.66
N VAL A 33 -18.76 -15.87 -2.46
CA VAL A 33 -19.46 -14.60 -2.66
C VAL A 33 -19.61 -14.31 -4.15
N GLU A 34 -20.61 -13.49 -4.50
CA GLU A 34 -20.75 -12.96 -5.85
C GLU A 34 -20.16 -11.55 -5.91
N THR A 35 -19.24 -11.34 -6.85
CA THR A 35 -18.62 -10.03 -7.13
C THR A 35 -19.00 -9.55 -8.54
N ALA A 36 -18.51 -8.37 -8.93
CA ALA A 36 -18.64 -7.92 -10.32
C ALA A 36 -17.83 -8.78 -11.31
N ARG A 37 -16.87 -9.55 -10.81
CA ARG A 37 -16.04 -10.48 -11.61
C ARG A 37 -16.70 -11.84 -11.83
N GLY A 38 -17.63 -12.22 -10.98
CA GLY A 38 -18.27 -13.52 -10.91
C GLY A 38 -18.30 -14.08 -9.49
N ILE A 39 -18.39 -15.40 -9.39
CA ILE A 39 -18.32 -16.12 -8.12
C ILE A 39 -16.86 -16.22 -7.70
N GLU A 40 -16.57 -15.79 -6.49
CA GLU A 40 -15.22 -15.73 -5.93
C GLU A 40 -15.13 -16.47 -4.59
N TYR A 41 -13.97 -17.07 -4.36
CA TYR A 41 -13.60 -17.66 -3.08
C TYR A 41 -12.90 -16.61 -2.23
N GLY A 42 -13.47 -16.27 -1.07
CA GLY A 42 -12.98 -15.19 -0.22
C GLY A 42 -12.58 -15.66 1.16
N TYR A 43 -11.53 -15.01 1.70
CA TYR A 43 -11.05 -15.19 3.07
C TYR A 43 -11.67 -14.15 4.00
N VAL A 44 -12.31 -14.57 5.07
CA VAL A 44 -12.92 -13.69 6.06
C VAL A 44 -11.87 -13.14 7.02
N VAL A 45 -11.57 -11.86 6.89
CA VAL A 45 -10.61 -11.15 7.76
C VAL A 45 -11.30 -10.56 8.98
N LEU A 46 -12.54 -10.10 8.81
CA LEU A 46 -13.34 -9.49 9.86
C LEU A 46 -14.64 -10.27 10.01
N GLY A 47 -14.83 -10.87 11.18
CA GLY A 47 -16.10 -11.52 11.53
C GLY A 47 -17.29 -10.56 11.57
N ALA A 48 -18.48 -11.10 11.78
CA ALA A 48 -19.72 -10.33 11.79
C ALA A 48 -19.66 -9.16 12.79
N ARG A 49 -19.90 -7.94 12.29
CA ARG A 49 -19.94 -6.71 13.08
C ARG A 49 -20.90 -5.69 12.48
N GLU A 50 -21.33 -4.76 13.27
CA GLU A 50 -22.12 -3.62 12.83
C GLU A 50 -21.23 -2.48 12.36
N VAL A 51 -21.56 -1.92 11.21
CA VAL A 51 -20.83 -0.79 10.59
C VAL A 51 -21.84 0.28 10.19
N GLU A 52 -21.43 1.54 10.21
CA GLU A 52 -22.23 2.67 9.73
C GLU A 52 -22.52 2.52 8.24
N ASP A 53 -23.75 2.85 7.85
CA ASP A 53 -24.24 2.71 6.47
C ASP A 53 -23.40 3.48 5.45
N GLU A 54 -22.81 4.61 5.87
CA GLU A 54 -21.94 5.45 5.03
C GLU A 54 -20.61 4.78 4.64
N LYS A 55 -20.15 3.80 5.43
CA LYS A 55 -18.90 3.06 5.18
C LYS A 55 -19.09 1.85 4.27
N VAL A 56 -20.32 1.57 3.88
CA VAL A 56 -20.68 0.40 3.07
C VAL A 56 -21.08 0.83 1.67
N VAL A 57 -20.45 0.23 0.65
CA VAL A 57 -20.80 0.46 -0.75
C VAL A 57 -22.13 -0.23 -1.06
N GLN A 58 -23.14 0.55 -1.48
CA GLN A 58 -24.45 0.02 -1.86
C GLN A 58 -24.49 -0.29 -3.38
N PRO A 59 -25.21 -1.35 -3.81
CA PRO A 59 -25.93 -2.32 -2.98
C PRO A 59 -24.98 -3.33 -2.32
N LEU A 60 -25.21 -3.58 -1.01
CA LEU A 60 -24.45 -4.59 -0.26
C LEU A 60 -24.78 -5.98 -0.79
N LYS A 61 -23.77 -6.70 -1.26
CA LYS A 61 -23.92 -8.08 -1.74
C LYS A 61 -23.88 -9.05 -0.57
N SER A 62 -24.63 -10.15 -0.71
CA SER A 62 -24.72 -11.18 0.31
C SER A 62 -23.68 -12.29 0.09
N VAL A 63 -23.29 -12.95 1.17
CA VAL A 63 -22.57 -14.23 1.10
C VAL A 63 -23.50 -15.30 0.54
N ILE A 64 -23.05 -16.05 -0.45
CA ILE A 64 -23.83 -17.16 -1.03
C ILE A 64 -23.86 -18.31 -0.03
N ARG A 65 -22.69 -18.72 0.48
CA ARG A 65 -22.53 -19.81 1.44
C ARG A 65 -21.12 -19.84 2.04
N MET A 66 -20.95 -20.61 3.10
CA MET A 66 -19.64 -21.01 3.59
C MET A 66 -18.93 -21.90 2.56
N ALA A 67 -17.61 -21.77 2.46
CA ALA A 67 -16.81 -22.66 1.66
C ALA A 67 -16.72 -24.05 2.31
N THR A 68 -16.69 -25.09 1.48
CA THR A 68 -16.52 -26.48 1.88
C THR A 68 -15.11 -26.97 1.56
N LYS A 69 -14.71 -28.12 2.09
CA LYS A 69 -13.43 -28.75 1.73
C LYS A 69 -13.28 -29.02 0.23
N ALA A 70 -14.41 -29.27 -0.46
CA ALA A 70 -14.40 -29.43 -1.91
C ALA A 70 -14.06 -28.11 -2.64
N ASP A 71 -14.53 -26.97 -2.10
CA ASP A 71 -14.19 -25.64 -2.63
C ASP A 71 -12.71 -25.33 -2.42
N ASP A 72 -12.13 -25.71 -1.26
CA ASP A 72 -10.69 -25.55 -0.98
C ASP A 72 -9.84 -26.36 -2.00
N GLU A 73 -10.33 -27.55 -2.42
CA GLU A 73 -9.66 -28.36 -3.45
C GLU A 73 -9.79 -27.74 -4.84
N VAL A 74 -10.94 -27.13 -5.16
CA VAL A 74 -11.14 -26.40 -6.42
C VAL A 74 -10.18 -25.23 -6.48
N GLU A 75 -10.07 -24.44 -5.42
CA GLU A 75 -9.17 -23.29 -5.34
C GLU A 75 -7.70 -23.71 -5.51
N LYS A 76 -7.28 -24.80 -4.85
CA LYS A 76 -5.93 -25.34 -5.05
C LYS A 76 -5.65 -25.74 -6.49
N LYS A 77 -6.62 -26.40 -7.15
CA LYS A 77 -6.51 -26.77 -8.57
C LYS A 77 -6.46 -25.54 -9.48
N ASN A 78 -7.22 -24.49 -9.14
CA ASN A 78 -7.17 -23.23 -9.87
C ASN A 78 -5.78 -22.61 -9.78
N HIS A 79 -5.16 -22.56 -8.60
CA HIS A 79 -3.78 -22.08 -8.43
C HIS A 79 -2.73 -22.90 -9.20
N GLU A 80 -2.94 -24.20 -9.38
CA GLU A 80 -2.07 -25.01 -10.24
C GLU A 80 -2.25 -24.65 -11.72
N LYS A 81 -3.50 -24.52 -12.19
CA LYS A 81 -3.82 -24.06 -13.54
C LYS A 81 -3.28 -22.66 -13.84
N GLU A 82 -3.31 -21.74 -12.87
CA GLU A 82 -2.76 -20.40 -12.98
C GLU A 82 -1.25 -20.43 -13.31
N LYS A 83 -0.50 -21.29 -12.65
CA LYS A 83 0.93 -21.47 -12.93
C LYS A 83 1.19 -21.99 -14.36
N GLU A 84 0.33 -22.86 -14.85
CA GLU A 84 0.42 -23.36 -16.25
C GLU A 84 -0.01 -22.26 -17.23
N ALA A 85 -1.12 -21.57 -16.93
CA ALA A 85 -1.60 -20.47 -17.75
C ALA A 85 -0.56 -19.34 -17.87
N PHE A 86 0.13 -19.04 -16.78
CA PHE A 86 1.20 -18.06 -16.77
C PHE A 86 2.34 -18.46 -17.74
N LYS A 87 2.78 -19.72 -17.72
CA LYS A 87 3.83 -20.23 -18.63
C LYS A 87 3.39 -20.12 -20.09
N ILE A 88 2.20 -20.61 -20.39
CA ILE A 88 1.64 -20.59 -21.75
C ILE A 88 1.50 -19.14 -22.25
N CYS A 89 0.93 -18.25 -21.43
CA CYS A 89 0.74 -16.85 -21.81
C CYS A 89 2.12 -16.17 -22.08
N LYS A 90 3.12 -16.42 -21.24
CA LYS A 90 4.46 -15.89 -21.40
C LYS A 90 5.12 -16.34 -22.73
N GLU A 91 4.95 -17.59 -23.12
CA GLU A 91 5.43 -18.12 -24.40
C GLU A 91 4.71 -17.45 -25.58
N LYS A 92 3.37 -17.29 -25.46
CA LYS A 92 2.56 -16.64 -26.51
C LYS A 92 2.94 -15.15 -26.66
N ILE A 93 3.13 -14.42 -25.56
CA ILE A 93 3.62 -13.04 -25.60
C ILE A 93 4.94 -12.95 -26.36
N LYS A 94 5.89 -13.86 -26.09
CA LYS A 94 7.18 -13.93 -26.80
C LYS A 94 6.99 -14.25 -28.29
N LYS A 95 6.10 -15.18 -28.62
CA LYS A 95 5.78 -15.56 -30.02
C LYS A 95 5.20 -14.40 -30.82
N HIS A 96 4.31 -13.61 -30.19
CA HIS A 96 3.72 -12.43 -30.84
C HIS A 96 4.64 -11.18 -30.81
N GLY A 97 5.83 -11.25 -30.20
CA GLY A 97 6.79 -10.16 -30.16
C GLY A 97 6.29 -8.92 -29.39
N LEU A 98 5.39 -9.10 -28.43
CA LEU A 98 4.80 -7.99 -27.68
C LEU A 98 5.73 -7.47 -26.59
N LEU A 99 5.91 -6.15 -26.52
CA LEU A 99 6.74 -5.48 -25.51
C LEU A 99 5.94 -5.28 -24.22
N MET A 100 5.60 -6.38 -23.56
CA MET A 100 4.87 -6.41 -22.30
C MET A 100 5.46 -7.47 -21.37
N LYS A 101 5.39 -7.19 -20.06
CA LYS A 101 5.85 -8.12 -19.03
C LYS A 101 4.63 -8.70 -18.33
N LEU A 102 4.41 -10.00 -18.44
CA LEU A 102 3.38 -10.71 -17.69
C LEU A 102 3.78 -10.77 -16.21
N ILE A 103 2.87 -10.41 -15.33
CA ILE A 103 3.09 -10.33 -13.89
C ILE A 103 2.40 -11.48 -13.18
N ASP A 104 1.12 -11.76 -13.53
CA ASP A 104 0.32 -12.78 -12.85
C ASP A 104 -0.79 -13.30 -13.76
N ALA A 105 -1.35 -14.47 -13.40
CA ALA A 105 -2.51 -15.08 -14.04
C ALA A 105 -3.45 -15.58 -12.95
N GLU A 106 -4.75 -15.31 -13.06
CA GLU A 106 -5.78 -15.63 -12.08
C GLU A 106 -7.01 -16.22 -12.76
N TYR A 107 -7.50 -17.34 -12.26
CA TYR A 107 -8.79 -17.88 -12.63
C TYR A 107 -9.88 -17.39 -11.69
N THR A 108 -11.06 -17.05 -12.23
CA THR A 108 -12.23 -16.92 -11.37
C THR A 108 -12.58 -18.28 -10.77
N PHE A 109 -13.16 -18.30 -9.57
CA PHE A 109 -13.45 -19.56 -8.86
C PHE A 109 -14.30 -20.54 -9.68
N ASP A 110 -15.24 -20.01 -10.48
CA ASP A 110 -16.09 -20.76 -11.39
C ASP A 110 -15.39 -21.20 -12.70
N ASN A 111 -14.12 -20.86 -12.89
CA ASN A 111 -13.32 -21.10 -14.10
C ASN A 111 -13.91 -20.53 -15.41
N ASN A 112 -14.84 -19.59 -15.34
CA ASN A 112 -15.46 -18.98 -16.51
C ASN A 112 -14.58 -17.90 -17.17
N LYS A 113 -13.57 -17.42 -16.44
CA LYS A 113 -12.68 -16.35 -16.88
C LYS A 113 -11.25 -16.57 -16.39
N VAL A 114 -10.29 -16.15 -17.24
CA VAL A 114 -8.87 -16.03 -16.88
C VAL A 114 -8.43 -14.59 -17.05
N LEU A 115 -7.86 -14.03 -16.00
CA LEU A 115 -7.28 -12.69 -15.98
C LEU A 115 -5.76 -12.79 -16.05
N PHE A 116 -5.16 -12.02 -16.94
CA PHE A 116 -3.71 -11.88 -17.02
C PHE A 116 -3.32 -10.45 -16.70
N TYR A 117 -2.47 -10.28 -15.70
CA TYR A 117 -1.97 -8.98 -15.27
C TYR A 117 -0.60 -8.73 -15.91
N PHE A 118 -0.43 -7.56 -16.50
CA PHE A 118 0.81 -7.22 -17.19
C PHE A 118 1.19 -5.76 -16.99
N THR A 119 2.48 -5.45 -17.17
CA THR A 119 3.00 -4.08 -17.28
C THR A 119 3.55 -3.84 -18.68
N ALA A 120 3.44 -2.60 -19.17
CA ALA A 120 4.00 -2.14 -20.41
C ALA A 120 4.19 -0.62 -20.38
N ASP A 121 5.18 -0.10 -21.11
CA ASP A 121 5.49 1.33 -21.15
C ASP A 121 4.48 2.16 -21.96
N GLY A 122 3.59 1.51 -22.69
CA GLY A 122 2.60 2.16 -23.53
C GLY A 122 1.38 1.29 -23.80
N ARG A 123 0.59 1.72 -24.78
CA ARG A 123 -0.59 0.96 -25.21
C ARG A 123 -0.13 -0.18 -26.15
N ILE A 124 -0.49 -1.39 -25.78
CA ILE A 124 -0.19 -2.62 -26.52
C ILE A 124 -1.43 -3.07 -27.30
N ASP A 125 -1.25 -3.48 -28.55
CA ASP A 125 -2.29 -4.19 -29.30
C ASP A 125 -2.13 -5.70 -29.07
N PHE A 126 -2.99 -6.24 -28.25
CA PHE A 126 -2.99 -7.64 -27.85
C PHE A 126 -4.16 -8.46 -28.45
N ARG A 127 -4.85 -7.94 -29.50
CA ARG A 127 -6.02 -8.61 -30.08
C ARG A 127 -5.71 -10.02 -30.59
N GLU A 128 -4.58 -10.20 -31.27
CA GLU A 128 -4.16 -11.51 -31.78
C GLU A 128 -3.72 -12.44 -30.64
N LEU A 129 -3.07 -11.90 -29.61
CA LEU A 129 -2.71 -12.66 -28.40
C LEU A 129 -3.99 -13.18 -27.70
N VAL A 130 -5.01 -12.34 -27.56
CA VAL A 130 -6.30 -12.76 -26.91
C VAL A 130 -6.95 -13.89 -27.68
N LYS A 131 -7.00 -13.83 -29.02
CA LYS A 131 -7.54 -14.91 -29.86
C LYS A 131 -6.76 -16.22 -29.67
N ASP A 132 -5.44 -16.13 -29.67
CA ASP A 132 -4.57 -17.29 -29.50
C ASP A 132 -4.74 -17.90 -28.09
N LEU A 133 -4.80 -17.08 -27.03
CA LEU A 133 -5.07 -17.56 -25.67
C LEU A 133 -6.48 -18.16 -25.53
N ALA A 134 -7.51 -17.54 -26.12
CA ALA A 134 -8.87 -18.05 -26.08
C ALA A 134 -8.99 -19.41 -26.75
N SER A 135 -8.24 -19.66 -27.83
CA SER A 135 -8.20 -20.97 -28.49
C SER A 135 -7.61 -22.08 -27.60
N VAL A 136 -6.65 -21.73 -26.75
CA VAL A 136 -5.99 -22.67 -25.83
C VAL A 136 -6.83 -22.94 -24.58
N PHE A 137 -7.28 -21.88 -23.91
CA PHE A 137 -7.95 -22.00 -22.61
C PHE A 137 -9.45 -22.26 -22.73
N LYS A 138 -10.07 -22.00 -23.90
CA LYS A 138 -11.50 -22.14 -24.16
C LYS A 138 -12.39 -21.43 -23.14
N THR A 139 -11.89 -20.36 -22.56
CA THR A 139 -12.53 -19.52 -21.55
C THR A 139 -12.43 -18.06 -21.95
N ARG A 140 -13.17 -17.19 -21.29
CA ARG A 140 -13.05 -15.74 -21.49
C ARG A 140 -11.71 -15.23 -20.99
N ILE A 141 -10.94 -14.60 -21.87
CA ILE A 141 -9.63 -14.01 -21.54
C ILE A 141 -9.79 -12.52 -21.27
N GLU A 142 -9.21 -12.05 -20.18
CA GLU A 142 -9.14 -10.63 -19.83
C GLU A 142 -7.69 -10.26 -19.55
N LEU A 143 -7.18 -9.24 -20.26
CA LEU A 143 -5.83 -8.70 -20.08
C LEU A 143 -5.93 -7.35 -19.36
N ARG A 144 -5.29 -7.23 -18.20
CA ARG A 144 -5.27 -6.02 -17.38
C ARG A 144 -3.87 -5.46 -17.25
N GLN A 145 -3.68 -4.23 -17.74
CA GLN A 145 -2.44 -3.52 -17.51
C GLN A 145 -2.47 -2.95 -16.09
N VAL A 146 -1.43 -3.26 -15.30
CA VAL A 146 -1.24 -2.81 -13.93
C VAL A 146 -0.10 -1.81 -13.81
N GLY A 147 -0.12 -0.99 -12.79
CA GLY A 147 0.94 -0.04 -12.50
C GLY A 147 2.14 -0.69 -11.81
N VAL A 148 3.29 0.01 -11.79
CA VAL A 148 4.54 -0.51 -11.19
C VAL A 148 4.41 -0.80 -9.68
N ARG A 149 3.52 -0.10 -8.97
CA ARG A 149 3.26 -0.37 -7.56
C ARG A 149 2.42 -1.63 -7.37
N ASP A 150 1.44 -1.87 -8.24
CA ASP A 150 0.64 -3.08 -8.25
C ASP A 150 1.48 -4.30 -8.64
N GLU A 151 2.37 -4.16 -9.62
CA GLU A 151 3.38 -5.18 -9.93
C GLU A 151 4.18 -5.55 -8.69
N THR A 152 4.73 -4.53 -7.99
CA THR A 152 5.52 -4.75 -6.78
C THR A 152 4.69 -5.38 -5.66
N LYS A 153 3.40 -5.05 -5.55
CA LYS A 153 2.45 -5.64 -4.59
C LYS A 153 2.24 -7.13 -4.85
N ILE A 154 2.12 -7.53 -6.12
CA ILE A 154 1.94 -8.94 -6.52
C ILE A 154 3.23 -9.73 -6.30
N VAL A 155 4.35 -9.23 -6.85
CA VAL A 155 5.64 -9.95 -6.83
C VAL A 155 6.20 -10.04 -5.41
N GLY A 156 5.98 -9.01 -4.59
CA GLY A 156 6.53 -8.94 -3.23
C GLY A 156 8.02 -8.63 -3.20
N GLY A 157 8.64 -8.91 -2.07
CA GLY A 157 10.07 -8.71 -1.85
C GLY A 157 10.39 -8.09 -0.49
N VAL A 158 11.64 -7.62 -0.35
CA VAL A 158 12.16 -6.99 0.88
C VAL A 158 12.47 -5.52 0.59
N GLY A 159 12.04 -4.64 1.48
CA GLY A 159 12.33 -3.21 1.39
C GLY A 159 13.74 -2.86 1.86
N ILE A 160 14.16 -1.61 1.64
CA ILE A 160 15.45 -1.09 2.14
C ILE A 160 15.58 -1.15 3.66
N CYS A 161 14.45 -1.24 4.37
CA CYS A 161 14.38 -1.41 5.83
C CYS A 161 14.60 -2.85 6.30
N GLY A 162 14.82 -3.81 5.38
CA GLY A 162 14.99 -5.23 5.70
C GLY A 162 13.70 -6.00 6.01
N ARG A 163 12.53 -5.35 5.92
CA ARG A 163 11.22 -5.98 6.14
C ARG A 163 10.55 -6.31 4.82
N THR A 164 9.60 -7.24 4.85
CA THR A 164 8.69 -7.49 3.72
C THR A 164 8.01 -6.19 3.30
N LEU A 165 7.83 -6.00 2.00
CA LEU A 165 7.22 -4.79 1.46
C LEU A 165 5.84 -4.54 2.08
N CYS A 166 5.60 -3.30 2.54
CA CYS A 166 4.34 -2.89 3.16
C CYS A 166 3.14 -3.17 2.24
N CYS A 167 3.27 -2.86 0.93
CA CYS A 167 2.24 -3.10 -0.07
C CYS A 167 1.92 -4.58 -0.27
N HIS A 168 2.87 -5.48 -0.03
CA HIS A 168 2.67 -6.93 -0.16
C HIS A 168 2.14 -7.58 1.13
N SER A 169 2.35 -6.96 2.30
CA SER A 169 2.04 -7.55 3.60
C SER A 169 0.74 -7.03 4.22
N TYR A 170 0.58 -5.72 4.41
CA TYR A 170 -0.56 -5.17 5.16
C TYR A 170 -1.21 -3.93 4.52
N LEU A 171 -0.49 -3.18 3.69
CA LEU A 171 -0.99 -1.93 3.12
C LEU A 171 -1.88 -2.22 1.91
N SER A 172 -3.18 -2.22 2.12
CA SER A 172 -4.16 -2.53 1.08
C SER A 172 -4.42 -1.36 0.13
N GLU A 173 -4.46 -0.13 0.65
CA GLU A 173 -4.77 1.07 -0.11
C GLU A 173 -3.57 2.01 -0.19
N PHE A 174 -3.48 2.74 -1.31
CA PHE A 174 -2.42 3.73 -1.55
C PHE A 174 -3.00 5.13 -1.48
N ILE A 175 -2.51 5.89 -0.51
CA ILE A 175 -2.79 7.31 -0.39
C ILE A 175 -1.60 8.07 -0.99
N PRO A 176 -1.83 9.19 -1.69
CA PRO A 176 -0.78 10.03 -2.24
C PRO A 176 0.30 10.38 -1.22
N VAL A 177 1.56 10.25 -1.62
CA VAL A 177 2.73 10.53 -0.78
C VAL A 177 3.43 11.78 -1.30
N SER A 178 3.79 12.70 -0.40
CA SER A 178 4.49 13.93 -0.75
C SER A 178 5.93 13.96 -0.24
N ILE A 179 6.79 14.71 -0.92
CA ILE A 179 8.17 14.97 -0.49
C ILE A 179 8.19 15.65 0.90
N LYS A 180 7.15 16.40 1.24
CA LYS A 180 6.99 17.03 2.54
C LYS A 180 6.98 16.02 3.68
N MET A 181 6.31 14.87 3.52
CA MET A 181 6.31 13.78 4.50
C MET A 181 7.74 13.27 4.76
N ALA A 182 8.56 13.17 3.72
CA ALA A 182 9.97 12.78 3.86
C ALA A 182 10.78 13.83 4.66
N LYS A 183 10.53 15.13 4.45
CA LYS A 183 11.15 16.21 5.22
C LYS A 183 10.73 16.17 6.70
N GLU A 184 9.45 15.96 6.97
CA GLU A 184 8.91 15.87 8.34
C GLU A 184 9.47 14.67 9.10
N GLN A 185 9.84 13.61 8.38
CA GLN A 185 10.49 12.41 8.93
C GLN A 185 12.03 12.50 8.96
N ASN A 186 12.59 13.69 8.70
CA ASN A 186 14.05 13.94 8.67
C ASN A 186 14.82 13.01 7.71
N LEU A 187 14.19 12.57 6.63
CA LEU A 187 14.87 11.77 5.61
C LEU A 187 15.61 12.65 4.62
N SER A 188 16.77 12.17 4.19
CA SER A 188 17.48 12.78 3.06
C SER A 188 16.62 12.77 1.82
N LEU A 189 16.53 13.90 1.11
CA LEU A 189 15.74 14.02 -0.13
C LEU A 189 16.40 13.35 -1.35
N ASN A 190 17.42 12.55 -1.12
CA ASN A 190 18.01 11.75 -2.18
C ASN A 190 16.98 10.74 -2.70
N PRO A 191 16.65 10.73 -4.01
CA PRO A 191 15.67 9.81 -4.60
C PRO A 191 15.91 8.34 -4.24
N THR A 192 17.16 7.91 -4.12
CA THR A 192 17.50 6.51 -3.74
C THR A 192 17.11 6.17 -2.29
N LYS A 193 16.92 7.19 -1.43
CA LYS A 193 16.56 7.00 -0.01
C LYS A 193 15.06 7.13 0.26
N ILE A 194 14.34 7.85 -0.60
CA ILE A 194 12.90 8.10 -0.43
C ILE A 194 12.03 7.33 -1.42
N SER A 195 12.62 6.66 -2.42
CA SER A 195 11.90 5.81 -3.35
C SER A 195 11.84 4.36 -2.88
N GLY A 196 10.69 3.75 -3.05
CA GLY A 196 10.50 2.32 -2.84
C GLY A 196 11.03 1.48 -4.01
N VAL A 197 10.97 0.16 -3.86
CA VAL A 197 11.37 -0.81 -4.91
C VAL A 197 10.60 -0.60 -6.23
N CYS A 198 9.35 -0.10 -6.14
CA CYS A 198 8.53 0.25 -7.30
C CYS A 198 8.96 1.53 -8.04
N GLY A 199 10.02 2.22 -7.59
CA GLY A 199 10.48 3.50 -8.16
C GLY A 199 9.65 4.73 -7.76
N ARG A 200 8.56 4.56 -6.99
CA ARG A 200 7.72 5.63 -6.47
C ARG A 200 8.11 5.99 -5.04
N LEU A 201 7.64 7.15 -4.54
CA LEU A 201 7.85 7.49 -3.13
C LEU A 201 7.35 6.38 -2.21
N MET A 202 8.09 6.12 -1.14
CA MET A 202 7.79 5.04 -0.20
C MET A 202 6.42 5.25 0.47
N CYS A 203 5.53 4.28 0.34
CA CYS A 203 4.19 4.32 0.94
C CYS A 203 4.21 4.33 2.49
N CYS A 204 5.28 3.83 3.11
CA CYS A 204 5.46 3.92 4.56
C CYS A 204 5.57 5.36 5.07
N LEU A 205 6.03 6.32 4.26
CA LEU A 205 6.06 7.74 4.63
C LEU A 205 4.68 8.24 5.05
N LYS A 206 3.64 7.88 4.27
CA LYS A 206 2.26 8.26 4.62
C LYS A 206 1.74 7.45 5.80
N ASN A 207 2.06 6.17 5.86
CA ASN A 207 1.60 5.30 6.94
C ASN A 207 2.14 5.72 8.32
N GLU A 208 3.34 6.33 8.36
CA GLU A 208 4.00 6.75 9.58
C GLU A 208 3.81 8.26 9.88
N GLU A 209 3.20 9.03 8.96
CA GLU A 209 3.08 10.49 9.03
C GLU A 209 2.48 10.97 10.35
N GLU A 210 1.35 10.41 10.76
CA GLU A 210 0.63 10.82 11.97
C GLU A 210 1.49 10.65 13.22
N THR A 211 2.21 9.52 13.31
CA THR A 211 3.13 9.25 14.42
C THR A 211 4.25 10.28 14.48
N TYR A 212 4.84 10.60 13.32
CA TYR A 212 5.89 11.63 13.26
C TYR A 212 5.36 13.02 13.56
N GLU A 213 4.17 13.37 13.10
CA GLU A 213 3.53 14.67 13.44
C GLU A 213 3.30 14.80 14.94
N GLU A 214 2.79 13.77 15.59
CA GLU A 214 2.59 13.78 17.04
C GLU A 214 3.90 13.93 17.80
N LEU A 215 4.91 13.12 17.46
CA LEU A 215 6.21 13.15 18.11
C LEU A 215 6.97 14.44 17.87
N ASN A 216 6.93 14.99 16.65
CA ASN A 216 7.53 16.28 16.31
C ASN A 216 6.90 17.44 17.08
N SER A 217 5.60 17.36 17.40
CA SER A 217 4.93 18.42 18.16
C SER A 217 5.50 18.62 19.57
N LYS A 218 6.16 17.60 20.11
CA LYS A 218 6.79 17.58 21.45
C LYS A 218 8.25 18.02 21.44
N LEU A 219 8.84 18.26 20.26
CA LEU A 219 10.26 18.56 20.09
C LEU A 219 10.52 20.02 19.69
N PRO A 220 11.65 20.61 20.09
CA PRO A 220 12.11 21.88 19.54
C PRO A 220 12.59 21.70 18.10
N ASN A 221 12.58 22.78 17.32
CA ASN A 221 13.13 22.75 15.97
C ASN A 221 14.67 22.91 15.99
N VAL A 222 15.32 22.44 14.94
CA VAL A 222 16.74 22.72 14.72
C VAL A 222 16.96 24.24 14.61
N GLY A 223 17.95 24.76 15.32
CA GLY A 223 18.23 26.19 15.44
C GLY A 223 17.43 26.92 16.52
N ASP A 224 16.54 26.25 17.26
CA ASP A 224 15.88 26.86 18.42
C ASP A 224 16.83 26.92 19.61
N PHE A 225 16.70 27.99 20.43
CA PHE A 225 17.41 28.11 21.69
C PHE A 225 16.64 27.42 22.80
N VAL A 226 17.33 26.56 23.53
CA VAL A 226 16.78 25.78 24.65
C VAL A 226 17.62 25.98 25.91
N THR A 227 17.00 25.76 27.06
CA THR A 227 17.71 25.71 28.36
C THR A 227 17.63 24.28 28.86
N THR A 228 18.79 23.70 29.17
CA THR A 228 18.89 22.34 29.72
C THR A 228 18.51 22.31 31.20
N ASP A 229 18.29 21.13 31.77
CA ASP A 229 18.11 20.93 33.22
C ASP A 229 19.33 21.37 34.04
N ASP A 230 20.54 21.31 33.48
CA ASP A 230 21.78 21.84 34.04
C ASP A 230 21.87 23.38 33.97
N ASN A 231 20.78 24.07 33.57
CA ASN A 231 20.71 25.53 33.35
C ASN A 231 21.67 26.08 32.28
N LEU A 232 22.18 25.23 31.40
CA LEU A 232 22.97 25.66 30.25
C LEU A 232 22.04 26.13 29.13
N LYS A 233 22.42 27.24 28.48
CA LYS A 233 21.73 27.68 27.26
C LYS A 233 22.47 27.16 26.04
N GLY A 234 21.73 26.63 25.08
CA GLY A 234 22.31 26.10 23.85
C GLY A 234 21.35 26.17 22.68
N GLU A 235 21.90 25.95 21.50
CA GLU A 235 21.18 25.91 20.24
C GLU A 235 20.97 24.45 19.81
N VAL A 236 19.78 24.11 19.37
CA VAL A 236 19.45 22.78 18.90
C VAL A 236 20.17 22.48 17.58
N HIS A 237 21.09 21.53 17.60
CA HIS A 237 21.84 21.09 16.44
C HIS A 237 21.09 20.04 15.60
N SER A 238 20.51 19.04 16.25
CA SER A 238 19.73 18.00 15.58
C SER A 238 18.74 17.36 16.55
N VAL A 239 17.67 16.74 15.98
CA VAL A 239 16.64 16.05 16.74
C VAL A 239 16.45 14.63 16.21
N SER A 240 16.27 13.68 17.13
CA SER A 240 15.90 12.31 16.84
C SER A 240 14.44 12.09 17.24
N VAL A 241 13.53 12.16 16.27
CA VAL A 241 12.09 12.19 16.51
C VAL A 241 11.61 10.95 17.26
N LEU A 242 11.94 9.77 16.77
CA LEU A 242 11.48 8.50 17.36
C LEU A 242 12.07 8.23 18.76
N ARG A 243 13.30 8.69 19.01
CA ARG A 243 13.95 8.51 20.31
C ARG A 243 13.64 9.62 21.30
N GLN A 244 13.00 10.71 20.84
CA GLN A 244 12.77 11.93 21.63
C GLN A 244 14.06 12.50 22.25
N LEU A 245 15.16 12.45 21.46
CA LEU A 245 16.48 12.94 21.85
C LEU A 245 16.83 14.19 21.03
N VAL A 246 17.45 15.15 21.69
CA VAL A 246 17.86 16.42 21.09
C VAL A 246 19.34 16.63 21.34
N LYS A 247 20.11 16.89 20.29
CA LYS A 247 21.51 17.34 20.40
C LYS A 247 21.55 18.84 20.43
N VAL A 248 22.14 19.36 21.49
CA VAL A 248 22.22 20.78 21.75
C VAL A 248 23.70 21.19 21.77
N VAL A 249 24.04 22.27 21.08
CA VAL A 249 25.34 22.94 21.18
C VAL A 249 25.30 23.84 22.39
N VAL A 250 26.00 23.48 23.44
CA VAL A 250 26.14 24.28 24.66
C VAL A 250 27.53 24.91 24.72
N THR A 251 27.65 26.11 25.30
CA THR A 251 28.94 26.77 25.51
C THR A 251 29.32 26.64 26.97
N ILE A 252 30.45 25.97 27.24
CA ILE A 252 31.00 25.78 28.59
C ILE A 252 32.44 26.31 28.60
N LYS A 253 32.72 27.28 29.46
CA LYS A 253 34.05 27.89 29.55
C LYS A 253 34.66 28.32 28.20
N ASP A 254 33.82 28.97 27.36
CA ASP A 254 34.14 29.42 26.00
C ASP A 254 34.37 28.32 24.94
N GLU A 255 34.18 27.05 25.30
CA GLU A 255 34.24 25.95 24.36
C GLU A 255 32.82 25.50 24.00
N LYS A 256 32.62 25.18 22.71
CA LYS A 256 31.33 24.64 22.21
C LYS A 256 31.34 23.13 22.26
N GLU A 257 30.43 22.54 23.01
CA GLU A 257 30.21 21.10 23.09
C GLU A 257 28.84 20.73 22.58
N ILE A 258 28.76 19.57 21.92
CA ILE A 258 27.46 18.94 21.52
C ILE A 258 27.10 17.92 22.58
N ARG A 259 26.01 18.15 23.28
CA ARG A 259 25.46 17.19 24.26
C ARG A 259 24.08 16.71 23.84
N GLU A 260 23.77 15.48 24.21
CA GLU A 260 22.49 14.86 23.93
C GLU A 260 21.61 14.86 25.17
N TYR A 261 20.38 15.34 25.04
CA TYR A 261 19.40 15.42 26.11
C TYR A 261 18.07 14.78 25.66
N LYS A 262 17.33 14.23 26.63
CA LYS A 262 15.92 13.89 26.40
C LYS A 262 15.09 15.16 26.34
N VAL A 263 14.00 15.15 25.56
CA VAL A 263 13.13 16.33 25.43
C VAL A 263 12.60 16.83 26.78
N GLU A 264 12.36 15.92 27.72
CA GLU A 264 11.89 16.22 29.09
C GLU A 264 12.88 17.05 29.93
N GLN A 265 14.18 16.99 29.57
CA GLN A 265 15.27 17.71 30.22
C GLN A 265 15.49 19.10 29.64
N LEU A 266 14.69 19.49 28.64
CA LEU A 266 14.84 20.75 27.93
C LEU A 266 13.65 21.68 28.22
N ARG A 267 13.97 22.92 28.54
CA ARG A 267 12.98 24.00 28.66
C ARG A 267 13.07 24.89 27.41
N PHE A 268 12.01 24.91 26.62
CA PHE A 268 11.90 25.74 25.44
C PHE A 268 10.49 26.28 25.31
N LYS A 269 10.31 27.40 24.63
CA LYS A 269 8.98 27.90 24.28
C LYS A 269 8.56 27.18 23.01
N PRO A 270 7.43 26.47 23.03
CA PRO A 270 6.92 25.88 21.79
C PRO A 270 6.68 27.02 20.81
N ARG A 271 7.43 27.03 19.72
CA ARG A 271 7.17 27.97 18.63
C ARG A 271 5.80 27.63 18.09
N ARG A 272 4.92 28.65 17.90
CA ARG A 272 3.75 28.50 17.06
C ARG A 272 4.22 27.85 15.76
N ARG A 273 3.59 26.76 15.38
CA ARG A 273 3.85 26.00 14.13
C ARG A 273 4.17 27.00 13.02
N ARG A 274 5.42 27.07 12.56
CA ARG A 274 5.74 27.81 11.34
C ARG A 274 4.83 27.22 10.29
N GLU A 275 4.10 28.08 9.59
CA GLU A 275 3.34 27.66 8.43
C GLU A 275 4.23 26.72 7.63
N LYS A 276 3.70 25.53 7.38
CA LYS A 276 4.41 24.45 6.70
C LYS A 276 5.15 25.05 5.51
N PRO A 277 6.45 24.79 5.30
CA PRO A 277 7.17 25.34 4.17
C PRO A 277 6.34 25.01 2.93
N GLN A 278 5.85 26.05 2.29
CA GLN A 278 5.03 25.91 1.09
C GLN A 278 5.90 25.19 0.06
N VAL A 279 5.57 23.92 -0.20
CA VAL A 279 5.97 23.30 -1.45
C VAL A 279 5.34 24.19 -2.50
N THR A 280 6.09 24.66 -3.48
CA THR A 280 5.54 25.54 -4.50
C THR A 280 4.35 24.82 -5.13
N ASP A 281 3.26 25.57 -5.39
CA ASP A 281 2.04 25.00 -6.01
C ASP A 281 2.35 24.25 -7.31
N GLU A 282 3.45 24.58 -7.96
CA GLU A 282 3.93 23.90 -9.16
C GLU A 282 4.51 22.51 -8.86
N GLU A 283 5.29 22.37 -7.78
CA GLU A 283 5.82 21.05 -7.36
C GLU A 283 4.69 20.13 -6.86
N LEU A 284 3.70 20.69 -6.16
CA LEU A 284 2.50 19.95 -5.73
C LEU A 284 1.68 19.49 -6.95
N LYS A 285 1.42 20.36 -7.90
CA LYS A 285 0.70 20.03 -9.14
C LYS A 285 1.44 19.02 -9.99
N ALA A 286 2.76 19.10 -10.09
CA ALA A 286 3.57 18.14 -10.84
C ALA A 286 3.52 16.73 -10.19
N LEU A 287 3.60 16.67 -8.86
CA LEU A 287 3.48 15.41 -8.11
C LEU A 287 2.07 14.82 -8.20
N GLU A 288 1.04 15.64 -8.03
CA GLU A 288 -0.36 15.21 -8.20
C GLU A 288 -0.65 14.76 -9.64
N ALA A 289 -0.05 15.41 -10.63
CA ALA A 289 -0.20 15.00 -12.04
C ALA A 289 0.48 13.65 -12.32
N LEU A 290 1.61 13.35 -11.68
CA LEU A 290 2.26 12.04 -11.75
C LEU A 290 1.42 10.96 -11.07
N GLU A 291 0.82 11.24 -9.92
CA GLU A 291 -0.05 10.29 -9.21
C GLU A 291 -1.41 10.09 -9.89
N ARG A 292 -2.01 11.15 -10.45
CA ARG A 292 -3.24 11.05 -11.25
C ARG A 292 -3.08 10.20 -12.51
N LYS A 293 -1.88 10.16 -13.11
CA LYS A 293 -1.61 9.31 -14.28
C LYS A 293 -1.64 7.82 -13.96
N GLU A 294 -1.44 7.42 -12.70
CA GLU A 294 -1.47 6.01 -12.30
C GLU A 294 -2.87 5.48 -11.99
N GLY A 295 -3.81 6.35 -11.62
CA GLY A 295 -5.14 5.93 -11.22
C GLY A 295 -5.15 5.11 -9.91
N LYS A 296 -6.34 4.65 -9.53
CA LYS A 296 -6.52 3.68 -8.45
C LYS A 296 -5.92 2.33 -8.84
N SER A 297 -5.48 1.53 -7.86
CA SER A 297 -5.02 0.16 -8.09
C SER A 297 -6.05 -0.61 -8.92
N LYS A 298 -5.62 -1.17 -10.06
CA LYS A 298 -6.48 -1.97 -10.94
C LYS A 298 -6.59 -3.44 -10.48
N LEU A 299 -5.90 -3.80 -9.41
CA LEU A 299 -5.96 -5.14 -8.82
C LEU A 299 -7.27 -5.36 -8.06
N ASP A 300 -7.77 -4.29 -7.44
CA ASP A 300 -8.93 -4.32 -6.56
C ASP A 300 -10.19 -3.70 -7.22
N ASP A 301 -10.18 -3.47 -8.54
CA ASP A 301 -11.37 -3.03 -9.29
C ASP A 301 -12.38 -4.19 -9.40
N ASN A 302 -13.43 -4.06 -8.62
CA ASN A 302 -14.63 -4.90 -8.65
C ASN A 302 -15.73 -4.24 -9.46
#